data_f73cc438b721429b33c661877c8a0df4
#
_entry.id   f73cc438b721429b33c661877c8a0df4
#
_cell.length_a   1.000
_cell.length_b   1.000
_cell.length_c   1.000
_cell.angle_alpha   90.00
_cell.angle_beta   90.00
_cell.angle_gamma   90.00
#
_symmetry.space_group_name_H-M   'P 1'
#
loop_
_entity.id
_entity.type
_entity.pdbx_description
1 polymer ?
#
loop_
_entity_poly.entity_id
_entity_poly.type
_entity_poly.pdbx_seq_one_letter_code
_entity_poly.pdbx_strand_id
1 'polypeptide(L)'
;MKIFIGLLLISSMAFSQETKSNEDYKTVEVKNFSLKSTEGKTVNLADYKGKFVVIHIATTWCPYCNVEAPYLEEIYKEYHNKNVAVLIIDVKESKALVHKKIKERFKLSFPVLLDAEGIVAASFAPKDVLPELARDEIMLASNLLIDPQGKIQFMSLLDTKNFDVKLVHLKKRLDELL
;
A
#
# COMPACT_ATOMS: atom_id res chain seq x y z
N MET A 1 44.19 -51.77 17.76
CA MET A 1 44.03 -50.78 16.73
C MET A 1 42.60 -50.25 16.88
N LYS A 2 42.42 -49.12 17.63
CA LYS A 2 41.11 -48.54 17.93
C LYS A 2 40.87 -47.41 16.96
N ILE A 3 39.84 -47.55 16.10
CA ILE A 3 39.43 -46.55 15.15
C ILE A 3 38.41 -45.63 15.86
N PHE A 4 38.81 -44.36 16.08
CA PHE A 4 37.87 -43.31 16.52
C PHE A 4 37.16 -42.71 15.29
N ILE A 5 35.87 -42.97 15.19
CA ILE A 5 35.01 -42.29 14.21
C ILE A 5 34.52 -41.00 14.86
N GLY A 6 35.10 -39.87 14.44
CA GLY A 6 34.65 -38.54 14.85
C GLY A 6 33.37 -38.18 14.11
N LEU A 7 32.28 -38.00 14.85
CA LEU A 7 31.00 -37.56 14.33
C LEU A 7 31.06 -36.02 14.18
N LEU A 8 31.17 -35.53 12.94
CA LEU A 8 31.10 -34.10 12.62
C LEU A 8 29.62 -33.67 12.63
N LEU A 9 29.21 -32.99 13.70
CA LEU A 9 27.94 -32.31 13.76
C LEU A 9 28.02 -31.03 12.91
N ILE A 10 27.50 -31.07 11.70
CA ILE A 10 27.30 -29.88 10.88
C ILE A 10 26.02 -29.18 11.42
N SER A 11 26.24 -28.18 12.24
CA SER A 11 25.19 -27.23 12.65
C SER A 11 24.83 -26.38 11.45
N SER A 12 23.71 -26.67 10.78
CA SER A 12 23.12 -25.82 9.78
C SER A 12 22.48 -24.61 10.49
N MET A 13 23.23 -23.51 10.57
CA MET A 13 22.64 -22.20 10.88
C MET A 13 21.72 -21.81 9.72
N ALA A 14 20.42 -22.02 9.89
CA ALA A 14 19.42 -21.41 9.05
C ALA A 14 19.51 -19.90 9.28
N PHE A 15 20.17 -19.19 8.37
CA PHE A 15 20.09 -17.74 8.27
C PHE A 15 18.65 -17.41 7.85
N SER A 16 17.80 -17.14 8.82
CA SER A 16 16.52 -16.47 8.58
C SER A 16 16.87 -15.06 8.11
N GLN A 17 16.82 -14.81 6.81
CA GLN A 17 16.76 -13.48 6.27
C GLN A 17 15.37 -12.93 6.62
N GLU A 18 15.25 -12.31 7.79
CA GLU A 18 14.16 -11.37 8.06
C GLU A 18 14.22 -10.30 7.01
N THR A 19 13.22 -10.28 6.16
CA THR A 19 13.00 -9.20 5.20
C THR A 19 12.79 -7.91 6.00
N LYS A 20 13.75 -7.00 5.87
CA LYS A 20 13.87 -5.72 6.56
C LYS A 20 12.80 -4.69 6.13
N SER A 21 11.58 -5.13 5.78
CA SER A 21 10.59 -4.32 5.04
C SER A 21 9.41 -3.78 5.84
N ASN A 22 9.31 -3.99 7.18
CA ASN A 22 8.02 -3.73 7.85
C ASN A 22 8.05 -2.90 9.14
N GLU A 23 9.14 -2.20 9.50
CA GLU A 23 9.14 -1.38 10.72
C GLU A 23 9.22 0.14 10.48
N ASP A 24 9.71 0.59 9.34
CA ASP A 24 9.94 2.01 9.05
C ASP A 24 8.64 2.84 8.98
N TYR A 25 7.51 2.20 8.65
CA TYR A 25 6.21 2.88 8.59
C TYR A 25 5.62 3.21 9.97
N LYS A 26 6.07 2.57 11.05
CA LYS A 26 5.56 2.83 12.41
C LYS A 26 5.81 4.26 12.86
N THR A 27 6.76 4.94 12.24
CA THR A 27 7.11 6.35 12.52
C THR A 27 6.32 7.35 11.67
N VAL A 28 5.56 6.88 10.68
CA VAL A 28 4.77 7.73 9.79
C VAL A 28 3.48 8.14 10.49
N GLU A 29 3.32 9.44 10.72
CA GLU A 29 2.08 10.00 11.24
C GLU A 29 1.05 10.14 10.12
N VAL A 30 -0.11 9.53 10.29
CA VAL A 30 -1.23 9.66 9.36
C VAL A 30 -1.88 11.02 9.56
N LYS A 31 -1.67 11.92 8.60
CA LYS A 31 -2.31 13.24 8.56
C LYS A 31 -3.66 13.16 7.88
N ASN A 32 -4.64 13.89 8.43
CA ASN A 32 -5.92 14.03 7.73
C ASN A 32 -5.72 14.78 6.41
N PHE A 33 -6.44 14.38 5.40
CA PHE A 33 -6.44 15.03 4.09
C PHE A 33 -7.87 15.19 3.55
N SER A 34 -8.01 16.10 2.58
CA SER A 34 -9.25 16.34 1.83
C SER A 34 -8.89 16.42 0.35
N LEU A 35 -9.37 15.47 -0.45
CA LEU A 35 -9.11 15.39 -1.88
C LEU A 35 -10.40 15.31 -2.67
N LYS A 36 -10.38 15.74 -3.93
CA LYS A 36 -11.48 15.54 -4.87
C LYS A 36 -11.37 14.16 -5.50
N SER A 37 -12.49 13.44 -5.61
CA SER A 37 -12.55 12.22 -6.41
C SER A 37 -12.69 12.52 -7.90
N THR A 38 -12.45 11.51 -8.74
CA THR A 38 -12.69 11.61 -10.18
C THR A 38 -14.16 11.89 -10.54
N GLU A 39 -15.11 11.62 -9.63
CA GLU A 39 -16.52 11.98 -9.75
C GLU A 39 -16.82 13.41 -9.24
N GLY A 40 -15.81 14.12 -8.71
CA GLY A 40 -15.93 15.49 -8.22
C GLY A 40 -16.41 15.64 -6.77
N LYS A 41 -16.63 14.54 -6.06
CA LYS A 41 -16.95 14.54 -4.62
C LYS A 41 -15.71 14.87 -3.79
N THR A 42 -15.88 15.62 -2.72
CA THR A 42 -14.81 15.78 -1.72
C THR A 42 -14.81 14.56 -0.80
N VAL A 43 -13.65 14.00 -0.58
CA VAL A 43 -13.41 12.85 0.31
C VAL A 43 -12.38 13.25 1.34
N ASN A 44 -12.73 13.13 2.63
CA ASN A 44 -11.83 13.39 3.74
C ASN A 44 -11.44 12.07 4.39
N LEU A 45 -10.18 11.91 4.78
CA LEU A 45 -9.77 10.72 5.53
C LEU A 45 -10.56 10.59 6.85
N ALA A 46 -10.89 11.71 7.47
CA ALA A 46 -11.70 11.74 8.70
C ALA A 46 -13.09 11.08 8.57
N ASP A 47 -13.67 11.02 7.36
CA ASP A 47 -14.96 10.37 7.10
C ASP A 47 -14.90 8.85 7.24
N TYR A 48 -13.68 8.30 7.31
CA TYR A 48 -13.40 6.86 7.50
C TYR A 48 -12.97 6.51 8.92
N LYS A 49 -13.08 7.44 9.87
CA LYS A 49 -12.78 7.14 11.27
C LYS A 49 -13.60 5.96 11.77
N GLY A 50 -12.94 5.03 12.46
CA GLY A 50 -13.57 3.79 12.93
C GLY A 50 -13.63 2.66 11.88
N LYS A 51 -13.04 2.87 10.69
CA LYS A 51 -12.91 1.85 9.63
C LYS A 51 -11.45 1.51 9.38
N PHE A 52 -11.21 0.33 8.86
CA PHE A 52 -9.95 0.06 8.16
C PHE A 52 -9.96 0.77 6.82
N VAL A 53 -8.82 1.35 6.43
CA VAL A 53 -8.69 2.06 5.16
C VAL A 53 -7.48 1.51 4.41
N VAL A 54 -7.72 0.90 3.26
CA VAL A 54 -6.68 0.52 2.30
C VAL A 54 -6.48 1.71 1.37
N ILE A 55 -5.24 2.18 1.25
CA ILE A 55 -4.85 3.25 0.33
C ILE A 55 -3.80 2.72 -0.62
N HIS A 56 -4.01 2.91 -1.92
CA HIS A 56 -3.03 2.67 -2.97
C HIS A 56 -2.63 4.00 -3.62
N ILE A 57 -1.31 4.27 -3.70
CA ILE A 57 -0.77 5.46 -4.35
C ILE A 57 -0.40 5.13 -5.80
N ALA A 58 -0.97 5.83 -6.76
CA ALA A 58 -0.91 5.45 -8.16
C ALA A 58 -0.68 6.62 -9.12
N THR A 59 -0.33 6.26 -10.36
CA THR A 59 -0.43 7.10 -11.56
C THR A 59 -0.92 6.25 -12.72
N THR A 60 -1.50 6.88 -13.75
CA THR A 60 -2.05 6.13 -14.91
C THR A 60 -0.98 5.44 -15.75
N TRP A 61 0.25 5.92 -15.73
CA TRP A 61 1.40 5.38 -16.48
C TRP A 61 2.17 4.32 -15.69
N CYS A 62 1.93 4.15 -14.40
CA CYS A 62 2.62 3.18 -13.55
C CYS A 62 2.17 1.73 -13.91
N PRO A 63 3.04 0.86 -14.44
CA PRO A 63 2.63 -0.49 -14.81
C PRO A 63 2.26 -1.35 -13.59
N TYR A 64 2.95 -1.19 -12.48
CA TYR A 64 2.70 -1.90 -11.22
C TYR A 64 1.33 -1.52 -10.64
N CYS A 65 1.00 -0.23 -10.61
CA CYS A 65 -0.32 0.24 -10.16
C CYS A 65 -1.45 -0.32 -11.02
N ASN A 66 -1.25 -0.36 -12.34
CA ASN A 66 -2.24 -0.88 -13.28
C ASN A 66 -2.52 -2.38 -13.10
N VAL A 67 -1.53 -3.18 -12.73
CA VAL A 67 -1.74 -4.61 -12.50
C VAL A 67 -2.31 -4.92 -11.12
N GLU A 68 -2.12 -4.05 -10.13
CA GLU A 68 -2.74 -4.16 -8.78
C GLU A 68 -4.21 -3.70 -8.75
N ALA A 69 -4.61 -2.77 -9.62
CA ALA A 69 -5.95 -2.18 -9.59
C ALA A 69 -7.12 -3.20 -9.58
N PRO A 70 -7.11 -4.29 -10.36
CA PRO A 70 -8.14 -5.33 -10.27
C PRO A 70 -8.19 -6.02 -8.90
N TYR A 71 -7.04 -6.26 -8.27
CA TYR A 71 -6.98 -6.91 -6.95
C TYR A 71 -7.45 -5.99 -5.82
N LEU A 72 -7.28 -4.67 -5.97
CA LEU A 72 -7.92 -3.70 -5.07
C LEU A 72 -9.45 -3.74 -5.17
N GLU A 73 -9.99 -3.93 -6.38
CA GLU A 73 -11.43 -4.12 -6.56
C GLU A 73 -11.92 -5.43 -5.92
N GLU A 74 -11.11 -6.51 -5.99
CA GLU A 74 -11.42 -7.77 -5.30
C GLU A 74 -11.43 -7.57 -3.78
N ILE A 75 -10.43 -6.87 -3.22
CA ILE A 75 -10.39 -6.52 -1.78
C ILE A 75 -11.63 -5.70 -1.41
N TYR A 76 -11.98 -4.68 -2.20
CA TYR A 76 -13.19 -3.90 -1.93
C TYR A 76 -14.44 -4.80 -1.89
N LYS A 77 -14.66 -5.65 -2.88
CA LYS A 77 -15.82 -6.56 -2.93
C LYS A 77 -15.89 -7.52 -1.76
N GLU A 78 -14.74 -8.03 -1.31
CA GLU A 78 -14.68 -9.00 -0.22
C GLU A 78 -14.87 -8.36 1.16
N TYR A 79 -14.40 -7.12 1.35
CA TYR A 79 -14.28 -6.52 2.68
C TYR A 79 -15.13 -5.28 2.93
N HIS A 80 -15.76 -4.65 1.94
CA HIS A 80 -16.55 -3.42 2.15
C HIS A 80 -17.67 -3.58 3.20
N ASN A 81 -18.27 -4.76 3.32
CA ASN A 81 -19.26 -5.08 4.34
C ASN A 81 -18.68 -5.40 5.72
N LYS A 82 -17.33 -5.48 5.83
CA LYS A 82 -16.59 -5.76 7.06
C LYS A 82 -15.91 -4.50 7.62
N ASN A 83 -16.51 -3.35 7.40
CA ASN A 83 -16.00 -2.06 7.86
C ASN A 83 -14.63 -1.67 7.27
N VAL A 84 -14.35 -2.07 6.03
CA VAL A 84 -13.13 -1.74 5.27
C VAL A 84 -13.47 -0.82 4.11
N ALA A 85 -12.72 0.27 3.97
CA ALA A 85 -12.74 1.15 2.82
C ALA A 85 -11.50 0.95 1.96
N VAL A 86 -11.62 1.16 0.66
CA VAL A 86 -10.51 1.15 -0.29
C VAL A 86 -10.49 2.48 -1.03
N LEU A 87 -9.30 3.07 -1.19
CA LEU A 87 -9.07 4.33 -1.91
C LEU A 87 -7.87 4.17 -2.82
N ILE A 88 -7.92 4.74 -4.01
CA ILE A 88 -6.73 5.05 -4.80
C ILE A 88 -6.48 6.56 -4.71
N ILE A 89 -5.23 6.97 -4.51
CA ILE A 89 -4.79 8.36 -4.60
C ILE A 89 -3.89 8.46 -5.81
N ASP A 90 -4.37 9.12 -6.86
CA ASP A 90 -3.60 9.39 -8.07
C ASP A 90 -2.82 10.70 -7.93
N VAL A 91 -1.55 10.67 -8.36
CA VAL A 91 -0.57 11.74 -8.11
C VAL A 91 -0.30 12.53 -9.38
N LYS A 92 -0.55 13.86 -9.31
CA LYS A 92 -0.15 14.85 -10.33
C LYS A 92 -0.71 14.63 -11.74
N GLU A 93 -1.87 14.01 -11.86
CA GLU A 93 -2.52 13.80 -13.14
C GLU A 93 -3.91 14.48 -13.23
N SER A 94 -4.39 14.69 -14.45
CA SER A 94 -5.67 15.36 -14.66
C SER A 94 -6.85 14.45 -14.36
N LYS A 95 -7.93 15.02 -13.83
CA LYS A 95 -9.18 14.32 -13.54
C LYS A 95 -9.67 13.45 -14.71
N ALA A 96 -9.71 14.00 -15.93
CA ALA A 96 -10.22 13.30 -17.11
C ALA A 96 -9.39 12.06 -17.45
N LEU A 97 -8.06 12.19 -17.36
CA LEU A 97 -7.13 11.09 -17.62
C LEU A 97 -7.30 9.96 -16.61
N VAL A 98 -7.28 10.32 -15.31
CA VAL A 98 -7.40 9.36 -14.20
C VAL A 98 -8.76 8.67 -14.22
N HIS A 99 -9.84 9.41 -14.44
CA HIS A 99 -11.19 8.84 -14.55
C HIS A 99 -11.24 7.76 -15.64
N LYS A 100 -10.77 8.09 -16.85
CA LYS A 100 -10.78 7.16 -17.99
C LYS A 100 -9.82 5.98 -17.80
N LYS A 101 -8.58 6.25 -17.38
CA LYS A 101 -7.49 5.25 -17.37
C LYS A 101 -7.46 4.36 -16.13
N ILE A 102 -8.00 4.82 -15.00
CA ILE A 102 -8.06 4.07 -13.75
C ILE A 102 -9.51 3.68 -13.43
N LYS A 103 -10.39 4.66 -13.16
CA LYS A 103 -11.74 4.39 -12.65
C LYS A 103 -12.59 3.56 -13.62
N GLU A 104 -12.72 4.00 -14.89
CA GLU A 104 -13.53 3.30 -15.90
C GLU A 104 -12.88 2.02 -16.39
N ARG A 105 -11.57 2.10 -16.72
CA ARG A 105 -10.84 0.95 -17.28
C ARG A 105 -10.92 -0.28 -16.39
N PHE A 106 -10.73 -0.11 -15.08
CA PHE A 106 -10.75 -1.20 -14.10
C PHE A 106 -12.12 -1.39 -13.43
N LYS A 107 -13.13 -0.58 -13.81
CA LYS A 107 -14.51 -0.64 -13.28
C LYS A 107 -14.54 -0.60 -11.75
N LEU A 108 -13.74 0.31 -11.16
CA LEU A 108 -13.57 0.38 -9.72
C LEU A 108 -14.86 0.87 -9.04
N SER A 109 -15.29 0.19 -7.99
CA SER A 109 -16.50 0.51 -7.23
C SER A 109 -16.26 1.51 -6.08
N PHE A 110 -15.00 1.80 -5.78
CA PHE A 110 -14.55 2.69 -4.70
C PHE A 110 -13.96 4.01 -5.25
N PRO A 111 -13.76 5.04 -4.41
CA PRO A 111 -13.24 6.34 -4.84
C PRO A 111 -11.82 6.29 -5.37
N VAL A 112 -11.58 7.02 -6.47
CA VAL A 112 -10.24 7.37 -6.97
C VAL A 112 -10.06 8.87 -6.78
N LEU A 113 -9.07 9.27 -5.97
CA LEU A 113 -8.82 10.61 -5.49
C LEU A 113 -7.68 11.27 -6.28
N LEU A 114 -7.67 12.58 -6.36
CA LEU A 114 -6.73 13.37 -7.14
C LEU A 114 -5.84 14.20 -6.19
N ASP A 115 -4.60 13.80 -6.04
CA ASP A 115 -3.55 14.55 -5.33
C ASP A 115 -2.74 15.35 -6.35
N ALA A 116 -3.30 16.47 -6.80
CA ALA A 116 -2.76 17.27 -7.90
C ALA A 116 -1.33 17.78 -7.67
N GLU A 117 -0.91 17.91 -6.42
CA GLU A 117 0.42 18.40 -6.06
C GLU A 117 1.33 17.32 -5.46
N GLY A 118 0.81 16.11 -5.21
CA GLY A 118 1.56 15.00 -4.59
C GLY A 118 1.81 15.18 -3.08
N ILE A 119 1.16 16.15 -2.43
CA ILE A 119 1.38 16.48 -1.02
C ILE A 119 0.89 15.36 -0.11
N VAL A 120 -0.27 14.78 -0.43
CA VAL A 120 -0.84 13.71 0.39
C VAL A 120 -0.01 12.45 0.25
N ALA A 121 0.37 12.06 -0.97
CA ALA A 121 1.28 10.95 -1.21
C ALA A 121 2.61 11.14 -0.46
N ALA A 122 3.24 12.31 -0.61
CA ALA A 122 4.50 12.65 0.06
C ALA A 122 4.40 12.56 1.60
N SER A 123 3.23 12.85 2.18
CA SER A 123 3.04 12.81 3.64
C SER A 123 3.14 11.40 4.23
N PHE A 124 2.95 10.36 3.43
CA PHE A 124 3.10 8.96 3.84
C PHE A 124 4.52 8.43 3.70
N ALA A 125 5.41 9.14 3.01
CA ALA A 125 6.75 8.64 2.75
C ALA A 125 7.61 8.57 4.03
N PRO A 126 8.20 7.39 4.35
CA PRO A 126 9.11 7.24 5.49
C PRO A 126 10.35 8.13 5.31
N LYS A 127 10.79 8.81 6.37
CA LYS A 127 11.81 9.86 6.29
C LYS A 127 13.16 9.38 5.76
N ASP A 128 13.56 8.17 6.15
CA ASP A 128 14.91 7.65 5.91
C ASP A 128 15.00 6.69 4.72
N VAL A 129 13.90 6.56 3.96
CA VAL A 129 13.87 5.71 2.75
C VAL A 129 14.11 6.56 1.52
N LEU A 130 15.13 6.22 0.73
CA LEU A 130 15.49 6.87 -0.54
C LEU A 130 15.43 8.42 -0.45
N PRO A 131 16.22 9.05 0.44
CA PRO A 131 16.09 10.47 0.74
C PRO A 131 16.42 11.38 -0.47
N GLU A 132 17.06 10.83 -1.49
CA GLU A 132 17.41 11.49 -2.75
C GLU A 132 16.23 11.61 -3.73
N LEU A 133 15.17 10.83 -3.55
CA LEU A 133 13.99 10.87 -4.41
C LEU A 133 12.92 11.83 -3.88
N ALA A 134 12.07 12.33 -4.76
CA ALA A 134 10.90 13.11 -4.37
C ALA A 134 9.96 12.24 -3.52
N ARG A 135 9.43 12.81 -2.43
CA ARG A 135 8.67 12.05 -1.43
C ARG A 135 7.39 11.40 -1.99
N ASP A 136 6.73 12.05 -2.93
CA ASP A 136 5.58 11.50 -3.63
C ASP A 136 5.96 10.39 -4.62
N GLU A 137 7.14 10.46 -5.24
CA GLU A 137 7.65 9.42 -6.15
C GLU A 137 7.96 8.12 -5.41
N ILE A 138 8.50 8.18 -4.18
CA ILE A 138 8.75 6.99 -3.35
C ILE A 138 7.46 6.22 -3.07
N MET A 139 6.34 6.94 -2.99
CA MET A 139 5.06 6.33 -2.67
C MET A 139 4.34 5.71 -3.87
N LEU A 140 4.83 5.88 -5.10
CA LEU A 140 4.19 5.26 -6.27
C LEU A 140 4.19 3.73 -6.19
N ALA A 141 3.06 3.12 -6.49
CA ALA A 141 2.77 1.69 -6.31
C ALA A 141 2.89 1.20 -4.85
N SER A 142 2.73 2.10 -3.88
CA SER A 142 2.68 1.73 -2.46
C SER A 142 1.26 1.40 -2.04
N ASN A 143 1.16 0.47 -1.09
CA ASN A 143 -0.08 0.10 -0.45
C ASN A 143 0.02 0.34 1.06
N LEU A 144 -1.01 0.96 1.65
CA LEU A 144 -1.11 1.21 3.08
C LEU A 144 -2.40 0.59 3.62
N LEU A 145 -2.33 0.10 4.86
CA LEU A 145 -3.49 -0.26 5.67
C LEU A 145 -3.50 0.60 6.93
N ILE A 146 -4.55 1.38 7.10
CA ILE A 146 -4.78 2.23 8.27
C ILE A 146 -5.89 1.58 9.10
N ASP A 147 -5.70 1.49 10.41
CA ASP A 147 -6.68 0.93 11.34
C ASP A 147 -7.77 1.93 11.76
N PRO A 148 -8.83 1.48 12.46
CA PRO A 148 -9.91 2.36 12.93
C PRO A 148 -9.45 3.50 13.86
N GLN A 149 -8.26 3.39 14.45
CA GLN A 149 -7.64 4.40 15.31
C GLN A 149 -6.76 5.39 14.53
N GLY A 150 -6.60 5.19 13.21
CA GLY A 150 -5.80 6.03 12.33
C GLY A 150 -4.31 5.69 12.33
N LYS A 151 -3.92 4.48 12.74
CA LYS A 151 -2.51 4.02 12.73
C LYS A 151 -2.24 3.14 11.53
N ILE A 152 -1.07 3.27 10.93
CA ILE A 152 -0.63 2.39 9.85
C ILE A 152 -0.31 1.01 10.43
N GLN A 153 -0.98 -0.01 9.91
CA GLN A 153 -0.83 -1.42 10.27
C GLN A 153 -0.06 -2.23 9.22
N PHE A 154 0.06 -1.68 8.03
CA PHE A 154 0.83 -2.23 6.92
C PHE A 154 1.23 -1.11 5.96
N MET A 155 2.42 -1.20 5.41
CA MET A 155 2.88 -0.39 4.29
C MET A 155 3.80 -1.24 3.42
N SER A 156 3.58 -1.24 2.11
CA SER A 156 4.55 -1.74 1.13
C SER A 156 4.98 -0.57 0.25
N LEU A 157 6.27 -0.42 0.06
CA LEU A 157 6.83 0.40 -1.00
C LEU A 157 7.10 -0.50 -2.23
N LEU A 158 7.23 0.09 -3.41
CA LEU A 158 7.51 -0.68 -4.62
C LEU A 158 8.85 -1.43 -4.50
N ASP A 159 8.77 -2.76 -4.49
CA ASP A 159 9.90 -3.66 -4.68
C ASP A 159 9.71 -4.41 -6.01
N THR A 160 10.45 -4.02 -7.02
CA THR A 160 10.32 -4.63 -8.36
C THR A 160 10.79 -6.07 -8.44
N LYS A 161 11.56 -6.54 -7.46
CA LYS A 161 12.07 -7.93 -7.40
C LYS A 161 11.07 -8.88 -6.72
N ASN A 162 10.36 -8.37 -5.70
CA ASN A 162 9.42 -9.14 -4.88
C ASN A 162 8.02 -8.52 -4.95
N PHE A 163 7.60 -8.10 -6.14
CA PHE A 163 6.34 -7.41 -6.33
C PHE A 163 5.13 -8.32 -6.02
N ASP A 164 4.36 -7.94 -5.02
CA ASP A 164 3.15 -8.65 -4.58
C ASP A 164 1.92 -8.19 -5.37
N VAL A 165 1.87 -8.51 -6.65
CA VAL A 165 0.81 -8.09 -7.57
C VAL A 165 -0.61 -8.40 -7.07
N LYS A 166 -0.78 -9.47 -6.29
CA LYS A 166 -2.08 -9.92 -5.77
C LYS A 166 -2.42 -9.36 -4.40
N LEU A 167 -1.56 -8.50 -3.85
CA LEU A 167 -1.73 -7.89 -2.53
C LEU A 167 -1.92 -8.91 -1.40
N VAL A 168 -1.21 -10.06 -1.50
CA VAL A 168 -1.33 -11.19 -0.56
C VAL A 168 -0.93 -10.78 0.85
N HIS A 169 0.14 -9.99 0.98
CA HIS A 169 0.64 -9.54 2.29
C HIS A 169 -0.32 -8.52 2.93
N LEU A 170 -0.84 -7.57 2.13
CA LEU A 170 -1.84 -6.61 2.59
C LEU A 170 -3.11 -7.33 3.07
N LYS A 171 -3.62 -8.25 2.24
CA LYS A 171 -4.82 -9.04 2.56
C LYS A 171 -4.62 -9.88 3.82
N LYS A 172 -3.49 -10.59 3.93
CA LYS A 172 -3.15 -11.36 5.13
C LYS A 172 -3.18 -10.47 6.37
N ARG A 173 -2.56 -9.27 6.29
CA ARG A 173 -2.55 -8.35 7.44
C ARG A 173 -3.95 -7.87 7.81
N LEU A 174 -4.80 -7.59 6.82
CA LEU A 174 -6.19 -7.22 7.03
C LEU A 174 -6.98 -8.34 7.71
N ASP A 175 -6.81 -9.60 7.26
CA ASP A 175 -7.46 -10.78 7.85
C ASP A 175 -7.05 -11.03 9.31
N GLU A 176 -5.79 -10.70 9.68
CA GLU A 176 -5.30 -10.81 11.06
C GLU A 176 -5.93 -9.78 12.01
N LEU A 177 -6.44 -8.66 11.48
CA LEU A 177 -6.94 -7.53 12.25
C LEU A 177 -8.47 -7.46 12.33
N LEU A 178 -9.20 -8.19 11.47
CA LEU A 178 -10.66 -8.28 11.43
C LEU A 178 -11.18 -9.39 12.35
#